data_105a986e7c9e8944d1c6c18ce9e6c7cb
#
_entry.id   105a986e7c9e8944d1c6c18ce9e6c7cb
#
_cell.length_a   1.000
_cell.length_b   1.000
_cell.length_c   1.000
_cell.angle_alpha   90.00
_cell.angle_beta   90.00
_cell.angle_gamma   90.00
#
_symmetry.space_group_name_H-M   'P 1'
#
loop_
_entity.id
_entity.type
_entity.pdbx_description
1 polymer ?
#
loop_
_entity_poly.entity_id
_entity_poly.type
_entity_poly.pdbx_seq_one_letter_code
_entity_poly.pdbx_strand_id
1 'polypeptide(L)'
;MAKLPSVIHWFRLDLRIHDNLALRNAINEAENRKHLLRPVYVIDPDIKNKVGQNRLRFLIQSLQDLDSNLRKLNSRLFVLKGKATELFPKLFDEWQVKYLSSQRDLDPEFTEQDEIIDKVADEKKVFIVRRVQHTIYDPQSVLKKNNGSVPLTYQKFLSLVNDTQVKEAIEITKAVSDHCKPPDSDSNEYDVPSLDELGLAESSLNPCKYPGGETEGLKRLHVYMAKKQWVCKFEKPNTSPNSIEPSTTVLSPYLSHGCLSSKLFYHKLKEVENGMPHSQPPVSLFGQLMWREFYYTAGTGTQNFDKMVGNAVCTQIPWGKNDEHLKAWAEGRTGYPFVDAIMRQLKQEGWIHHLARHMVACFLTRGDLWISWEEGAKVFEDYLLDYDWSLNAGNWMWLSASAFFYKYFRVYSPVAFGKKTDKEGLYIRKYVPELKKYPTEYIYEPWKAPKSVQKAAGCMIGEHYPQRIVDHDKIHKENMQKMNLAYKVNKEKKSLKRPHP
;
A
#
# COMPACT_ATOMS: atom_id res chain seq x y z
N MET A 1 -22.83 -39.98 10.06
CA MET A 1 -21.77 -40.11 9.02
C MET A 1 -20.49 -39.48 9.56
N ALA A 2 -19.33 -40.11 9.36
CA ALA A 2 -18.06 -39.49 9.71
C ALA A 2 -17.89 -38.23 8.89
N LYS A 3 -17.48 -37.11 9.53
CA LYS A 3 -17.16 -35.87 8.82
C LYS A 3 -15.96 -36.11 7.90
N LEU A 4 -16.07 -35.75 6.61
CA LEU A 4 -14.95 -35.84 5.69
C LEU A 4 -13.87 -34.82 6.11
N PRO A 5 -12.60 -35.19 6.01
CA PRO A 5 -11.51 -34.25 6.28
C PRO A 5 -11.52 -33.05 5.34
N SER A 6 -11.00 -31.91 5.80
CA SER A 6 -10.97 -30.66 5.04
C SER A 6 -9.55 -30.19 4.77
N VAL A 7 -9.42 -29.49 3.65
CA VAL A 7 -8.28 -28.64 3.27
C VAL A 7 -8.74 -27.20 3.34
N ILE A 8 -8.01 -26.36 4.06
CA ILE A 8 -8.24 -24.91 4.09
C ILE A 8 -7.23 -24.22 3.18
N HIS A 9 -7.69 -23.28 2.35
CA HIS A 9 -6.85 -22.21 1.82
C HIS A 9 -7.25 -20.90 2.51
N TRP A 10 -6.32 -20.31 3.25
CA TRP A 10 -6.54 -19.06 3.97
C TRP A 10 -6.03 -17.89 3.16
N PHE A 11 -6.97 -17.12 2.59
CA PHE A 11 -6.70 -15.86 1.90
C PHE A 11 -6.36 -14.72 2.87
N ARG A 12 -5.38 -13.90 2.51
CA ARG A 12 -5.01 -12.67 3.21
C ARG A 12 -4.74 -11.54 2.21
N LEU A 13 -3.49 -11.28 1.82
CA LEU A 13 -3.10 -10.31 0.79
C LEU A 13 -2.86 -10.99 -0.57
N ASP A 14 -3.73 -11.92 -0.92
CA ASP A 14 -3.70 -12.68 -2.18
C ASP A 14 -5.12 -12.89 -2.73
N LEU A 15 -5.94 -11.81 -2.71
CA LEU A 15 -7.37 -11.85 -3.05
C LEU A 15 -7.58 -12.06 -4.56
N ARG A 16 -7.10 -13.17 -5.10
CA ARG A 16 -7.15 -13.54 -6.51
C ARG A 16 -7.11 -15.05 -6.73
N ILE A 17 -7.58 -15.48 -7.90
CA ILE A 17 -7.44 -16.85 -8.39
C ILE A 17 -6.20 -16.99 -9.29
N HIS A 18 -5.99 -16.05 -10.22
CA HIS A 18 -4.82 -16.10 -11.11
C HIS A 18 -3.51 -16.02 -10.31
N ASP A 19 -2.52 -16.76 -10.75
CA ASP A 19 -1.19 -16.82 -10.15
C ASP A 19 -1.20 -17.00 -8.61
N ASN A 20 -2.13 -17.82 -8.11
CA ASN A 20 -2.22 -18.18 -6.70
C ASN A 20 -1.75 -19.61 -6.47
N LEU A 21 -0.45 -19.76 -6.21
CA LEU A 21 0.19 -21.07 -6.02
C LEU A 21 -0.29 -21.76 -4.74
N ALA A 22 -0.60 -20.98 -3.68
CA ALA A 22 -1.10 -21.53 -2.42
C ALA A 22 -2.51 -22.12 -2.60
N LEU A 23 -3.41 -21.39 -3.30
CA LEU A 23 -4.74 -21.90 -3.65
C LEU A 23 -4.64 -23.16 -4.53
N ARG A 24 -3.79 -23.15 -5.55
CA ARG A 24 -3.57 -24.33 -6.41
C ARG A 24 -3.12 -25.55 -5.62
N ASN A 25 -2.22 -25.36 -4.64
CA ASN A 25 -1.80 -26.45 -3.76
C ASN A 25 -2.95 -27.00 -2.93
N ALA A 26 -3.82 -26.12 -2.38
CA ALA A 26 -5.00 -26.54 -1.63
C ALA A 26 -5.99 -27.33 -2.50
N ILE A 27 -6.27 -26.85 -3.72
CA ILE A 27 -7.13 -27.57 -4.67
C ILE A 27 -6.54 -28.95 -5.00
N ASN A 28 -5.27 -29.02 -5.35
CA ASN A 28 -4.62 -30.30 -5.68
C ASN A 28 -4.64 -31.29 -4.50
N GLU A 29 -4.41 -30.82 -3.27
CA GLU A 29 -4.45 -31.67 -2.08
C GLU A 29 -5.88 -32.18 -1.81
N ALA A 30 -6.90 -31.31 -1.93
CA ALA A 30 -8.30 -31.69 -1.79
C ALA A 30 -8.72 -32.75 -2.83
N GLU A 31 -8.39 -32.53 -4.10
CA GLU A 31 -8.69 -33.45 -5.19
C GLU A 31 -8.00 -34.81 -5.00
N ASN A 32 -6.69 -34.83 -4.73
CA ASN A 32 -5.91 -36.04 -4.61
C ASN A 32 -6.32 -36.92 -3.40
N ARG A 33 -6.73 -36.27 -2.31
CA ARG A 33 -7.13 -36.93 -1.05
C ARG A 33 -8.63 -37.14 -0.91
N LYS A 34 -9.44 -36.59 -1.82
CA LYS A 34 -10.91 -36.54 -1.72
C LYS A 34 -11.36 -35.86 -0.44
N HIS A 35 -10.69 -34.77 -0.05
CA HIS A 35 -11.02 -33.94 1.08
C HIS A 35 -11.92 -32.76 0.64
N LEU A 36 -12.66 -32.20 1.58
CA LEU A 36 -13.45 -30.97 1.35
C LEU A 36 -12.51 -29.76 1.22
N LEU A 37 -12.75 -28.88 0.24
CA LEU A 37 -12.00 -27.66 0.04
C LEU A 37 -12.74 -26.47 0.65
N ARG A 38 -12.07 -25.73 1.52
CA ARG A 38 -12.60 -24.54 2.18
C ARG A 38 -11.68 -23.34 1.96
N PRO A 39 -11.91 -22.54 0.91
CA PRO A 39 -11.30 -21.21 0.76
C PRO A 39 -11.85 -20.27 1.83
N VAL A 40 -11.00 -19.78 2.72
CA VAL A 40 -11.38 -19.02 3.93
C VAL A 40 -10.79 -17.62 3.88
N TYR A 41 -11.58 -16.61 4.29
CA TYR A 41 -11.09 -15.30 4.69
C TYR A 41 -11.57 -14.97 6.11
N VAL A 42 -10.70 -14.43 6.95
CA VAL A 42 -11.04 -14.03 8.31
C VAL A 42 -11.15 -12.54 8.42
N ILE A 43 -12.31 -12.02 8.81
CA ILE A 43 -12.55 -10.60 9.08
C ILE A 43 -12.47 -10.37 10.60
N ASP A 44 -11.54 -9.49 11.01
CA ASP A 44 -11.48 -8.99 12.39
C ASP A 44 -12.76 -8.18 12.68
N PRO A 45 -13.48 -8.46 13.78
CA PRO A 45 -14.66 -7.69 14.17
C PRO A 45 -14.42 -6.18 14.33
N ASP A 46 -13.19 -5.78 14.67
CA ASP A 46 -12.79 -4.39 14.85
C ASP A 46 -12.21 -3.74 13.58
N ILE A 47 -12.35 -4.39 12.43
CA ILE A 47 -11.74 -3.95 11.17
C ILE A 47 -12.06 -2.49 10.82
N LYS A 48 -13.29 -2.04 11.10
CA LYS A 48 -13.72 -0.65 10.82
C LYS A 48 -12.93 0.41 11.60
N ASN A 49 -12.35 0.03 12.74
CA ASN A 49 -11.54 0.90 13.59
C ASN A 49 -10.05 0.84 13.21
N LYS A 50 -9.66 -0.17 12.43
CA LYS A 50 -8.27 -0.42 12.02
C LYS A 50 -7.97 0.06 10.60
N VAL A 51 -8.98 0.16 9.75
CA VAL A 51 -8.80 0.54 8.34
C VAL A 51 -9.75 1.67 7.96
N GLY A 52 -9.28 2.60 7.13
CA GLY A 52 -10.11 3.71 6.64
C GLY A 52 -11.27 3.23 5.75
N GLN A 53 -12.30 4.05 5.69
CA GLN A 53 -13.57 3.72 5.02
C GLN A 53 -13.40 3.29 3.55
N ASN A 54 -12.57 3.99 2.79
CA ASN A 54 -12.32 3.67 1.39
C ASN A 54 -11.62 2.30 1.25
N ARG A 55 -10.65 1.99 2.15
CA ARG A 55 -9.93 0.71 2.16
C ARG A 55 -10.85 -0.44 2.57
N LEU A 56 -11.73 -0.24 3.55
CA LEU A 56 -12.71 -1.24 3.94
C LEU A 56 -13.68 -1.54 2.78
N ARG A 57 -14.20 -0.51 2.09
CA ARG A 57 -15.03 -0.71 0.90
C ARG A 57 -14.30 -1.48 -0.19
N PHE A 58 -13.05 -1.13 -0.48
CA PHE A 58 -12.23 -1.82 -1.48
C PHE A 58 -12.03 -3.30 -1.11
N LEU A 59 -11.78 -3.60 0.17
CA LEU A 59 -11.65 -4.96 0.68
C LEU A 59 -12.95 -5.76 0.47
N ILE A 60 -14.10 -5.23 0.89
CA ILE A 60 -15.38 -5.93 0.74
C ILE A 60 -15.70 -6.19 -0.74
N GLN A 61 -15.49 -5.22 -1.62
CA GLN A 61 -15.64 -5.43 -3.07
C GLN A 61 -14.69 -6.50 -3.60
N SER A 62 -13.46 -6.56 -3.08
CA SER A 62 -12.48 -7.57 -3.47
C SER A 62 -12.88 -8.98 -3.01
N LEU A 63 -13.47 -9.11 -1.83
CA LEU A 63 -13.99 -10.39 -1.32
C LEU A 63 -15.22 -10.85 -2.10
N GLN A 64 -16.12 -9.93 -2.48
CA GLN A 64 -17.28 -10.22 -3.32
C GLN A 64 -16.88 -10.72 -4.71
N ASP A 65 -15.90 -10.05 -5.33
CA ASP A 65 -15.35 -10.46 -6.62
C ASP A 65 -14.64 -11.83 -6.53
N LEU A 66 -13.87 -12.06 -5.47
CA LEU A 66 -13.21 -13.34 -5.21
C LEU A 66 -14.21 -14.47 -5.00
N ASP A 67 -15.27 -14.27 -4.21
CA ASP A 67 -16.33 -15.27 -4.05
C ASP A 67 -17.03 -15.58 -5.38
N SER A 68 -17.35 -14.55 -6.15
CA SER A 68 -17.94 -14.71 -7.49
C SER A 68 -17.02 -15.53 -8.40
N ASN A 69 -15.71 -15.31 -8.37
CA ASN A 69 -14.76 -16.03 -9.19
C ASN A 69 -14.53 -17.48 -8.70
N LEU A 70 -14.54 -17.72 -7.38
CA LEU A 70 -14.50 -19.08 -6.82
C LEU A 70 -15.76 -19.89 -7.17
N ARG A 71 -16.94 -19.25 -7.21
CA ARG A 71 -18.20 -19.93 -7.63
C ARG A 71 -18.14 -20.41 -9.08
N LYS A 72 -17.45 -19.72 -9.97
CA LYS A 72 -17.19 -20.18 -11.35
C LYS A 72 -16.31 -21.42 -11.39
N LEU A 73 -15.54 -21.68 -10.34
CA LEU A 73 -14.71 -22.87 -10.17
C LEU A 73 -15.42 -23.95 -9.31
N ASN A 74 -16.73 -23.92 -9.15
CA ASN A 74 -17.51 -24.84 -8.32
C ASN A 74 -17.07 -24.85 -6.84
N SER A 75 -16.66 -23.70 -6.31
CA SER A 75 -16.27 -23.49 -4.91
C SER A 75 -16.90 -22.20 -4.38
N ARG A 76 -16.53 -21.76 -3.19
CA ARG A 76 -16.96 -20.47 -2.64
C ARG A 76 -15.94 -19.96 -1.63
N LEU A 77 -16.07 -18.67 -1.26
CA LEU A 77 -15.35 -18.10 -0.12
C LEU A 77 -16.15 -18.29 1.16
N PHE A 78 -15.48 -18.80 2.20
CA PHE A 78 -16.02 -18.88 3.57
C PHE A 78 -15.48 -17.69 4.36
N VAL A 79 -16.32 -16.68 4.59
CA VAL A 79 -15.92 -15.50 5.37
C VAL A 79 -16.27 -15.73 6.84
N LEU A 80 -15.25 -15.71 7.69
CA LEU A 80 -15.35 -15.94 9.12
C LEU A 80 -15.12 -14.65 9.88
N LYS A 81 -15.98 -14.35 10.88
CA LYS A 81 -15.86 -13.16 11.73
C LYS A 81 -15.17 -13.55 13.03
N GLY A 82 -13.99 -13.00 13.34
CA GLY A 82 -13.23 -13.30 14.55
C GLY A 82 -11.74 -13.04 14.39
N LYS A 83 -10.96 -13.44 15.38
CA LYS A 83 -9.50 -13.43 15.29
C LYS A 83 -9.01 -14.78 14.78
N ALA A 84 -8.11 -14.77 13.79
CA ALA A 84 -7.59 -16.00 13.20
C ALA A 84 -6.99 -16.95 14.24
N THR A 85 -6.25 -16.42 15.21
CA THR A 85 -5.62 -17.19 16.31
C THR A 85 -6.63 -17.87 17.24
N GLU A 86 -7.87 -17.40 17.32
CA GLU A 86 -8.94 -17.98 18.11
C GLU A 86 -9.83 -18.93 17.29
N LEU A 87 -9.98 -18.66 15.99
CA LEU A 87 -10.83 -19.44 15.09
C LEU A 87 -10.16 -20.72 14.62
N PHE A 88 -8.92 -20.65 14.12
CA PHE A 88 -8.25 -21.82 13.54
C PHE A 88 -8.13 -23.02 14.50
N PRO A 89 -7.83 -22.86 15.81
CA PRO A 89 -7.83 -23.98 16.74
C PRO A 89 -9.16 -24.75 16.79
N LYS A 90 -10.30 -24.04 16.71
CA LYS A 90 -11.64 -24.63 16.70
C LYS A 90 -11.95 -25.29 15.36
N LEU A 91 -11.65 -24.58 14.26
CA LEU A 91 -11.89 -25.08 12.90
C LEU A 91 -11.11 -26.35 12.59
N PHE A 92 -9.89 -26.50 13.12
CA PHE A 92 -9.08 -27.70 12.94
C PHE A 92 -9.82 -28.94 13.46
N ASP A 93 -10.54 -28.83 14.58
CA ASP A 93 -11.35 -29.92 15.13
C ASP A 93 -12.71 -30.04 14.43
N GLU A 94 -13.44 -28.94 14.28
CA GLU A 94 -14.81 -28.92 13.76
C GLU A 94 -14.87 -29.39 12.31
N TRP A 95 -13.91 -28.96 11.47
CA TRP A 95 -13.84 -29.30 10.07
C TRP A 95 -12.89 -30.47 9.78
N GLN A 96 -12.30 -31.10 10.81
CA GLN A 96 -11.34 -32.20 10.67
C GLN A 96 -10.21 -31.83 9.69
N VAL A 97 -9.64 -30.64 9.85
CA VAL A 97 -8.64 -30.09 8.92
C VAL A 97 -7.38 -30.93 8.94
N LYS A 98 -6.88 -31.28 7.75
CA LYS A 98 -5.62 -32.01 7.54
C LYS A 98 -4.55 -31.20 6.87
N TYR A 99 -4.94 -30.12 6.17
CA TYR A 99 -4.03 -29.32 5.40
C TYR A 99 -4.48 -27.86 5.42
N LEU A 100 -3.56 -26.95 5.71
CA LEU A 100 -3.73 -25.50 5.64
C LEU A 100 -2.74 -24.92 4.64
N SER A 101 -3.24 -24.24 3.62
CA SER A 101 -2.44 -23.50 2.66
C SER A 101 -2.69 -22.02 2.79
N SER A 102 -1.64 -21.20 2.71
CA SER A 102 -1.76 -19.74 2.69
C SER A 102 -0.58 -19.08 1.95
N GLN A 103 -0.73 -17.80 1.67
CA GLN A 103 0.39 -16.95 1.33
C GLN A 103 1.30 -16.77 2.56
N ARG A 104 2.61 -16.71 2.36
CA ARG A 104 3.55 -16.23 3.38
C ARG A 104 3.63 -14.72 3.27
N ASP A 105 3.05 -14.04 4.24
CA ASP A 105 3.15 -12.60 4.36
C ASP A 105 4.41 -12.18 5.12
N LEU A 106 4.82 -10.93 4.91
CA LEU A 106 6.06 -10.38 5.44
C LEU A 106 5.80 -9.29 6.49
N ASP A 107 4.53 -8.93 6.65
CA ASP A 107 4.07 -8.01 7.69
C ASP A 107 4.25 -8.67 9.07
N PRO A 108 4.82 -7.96 10.07
CA PRO A 108 5.03 -8.49 11.41
C PRO A 108 3.76 -9.05 12.07
N GLU A 109 2.61 -8.39 11.88
CA GLU A 109 1.33 -8.86 12.44
C GLU A 109 0.96 -10.25 11.90
N PHE A 110 1.10 -10.48 10.61
CA PHE A 110 0.82 -11.79 10.02
C PHE A 110 1.85 -12.84 10.43
N THR A 111 3.11 -12.44 10.60
CA THR A 111 4.16 -13.35 11.08
C THR A 111 3.87 -13.84 12.49
N GLU A 112 3.46 -12.95 13.40
CA GLU A 112 3.07 -13.31 14.77
C GLU A 112 1.86 -14.24 14.79
N GLN A 113 0.83 -13.96 13.98
CA GLN A 113 -0.33 -14.83 13.83
C GLN A 113 0.07 -16.22 13.31
N ASP A 114 0.97 -16.28 12.33
CA ASP A 114 1.47 -17.52 11.76
C ASP A 114 2.18 -18.38 12.82
N GLU A 115 3.03 -17.79 13.66
CA GLU A 115 3.73 -18.52 14.73
C GLU A 115 2.76 -19.16 15.75
N ILE A 116 1.66 -18.48 16.08
CA ILE A 116 0.64 -18.99 17.00
C ILE A 116 -0.11 -20.15 16.34
N ILE A 117 -0.53 -19.99 15.08
CA ILE A 117 -1.31 -21.00 14.35
C ILE A 117 -0.45 -22.23 14.07
N ASP A 118 0.85 -22.08 13.78
CA ASP A 118 1.78 -23.18 13.54
C ASP A 118 1.89 -24.11 14.76
N LYS A 119 2.00 -23.56 15.97
CA LYS A 119 2.05 -24.35 17.22
C LYS A 119 0.80 -25.20 17.38
N VAL A 120 -0.38 -24.61 17.17
CA VAL A 120 -1.66 -25.33 17.28
C VAL A 120 -1.80 -26.38 16.18
N ALA A 121 -1.35 -26.08 14.97
CA ALA A 121 -1.39 -27.01 13.84
C ALA A 121 -0.51 -28.24 14.10
N ASP A 122 0.68 -28.06 14.67
CA ASP A 122 1.57 -29.17 15.05
C ASP A 122 0.91 -30.07 16.09
N GLU A 123 0.29 -29.53 17.14
CA GLU A 123 -0.44 -30.27 18.16
C GLU A 123 -1.59 -31.09 17.56
N LYS A 124 -2.31 -30.50 16.58
CA LYS A 124 -3.48 -31.12 15.93
C LYS A 124 -3.13 -31.94 14.68
N LYS A 125 -1.85 -32.04 14.34
CA LYS A 125 -1.35 -32.77 13.17
C LYS A 125 -1.93 -32.25 11.85
N VAL A 126 -2.06 -30.93 11.72
CA VAL A 126 -2.43 -30.21 10.49
C VAL A 126 -1.17 -29.86 9.73
N PHE A 127 -1.09 -30.30 8.48
CA PHE A 127 0.05 -29.98 7.63
C PHE A 127 -0.09 -28.57 7.04
N ILE A 128 0.90 -27.68 7.26
CA ILE A 128 0.87 -26.29 6.78
C ILE A 128 1.81 -26.11 5.60
N VAL A 129 1.31 -25.41 4.56
CA VAL A 129 2.11 -24.97 3.41
C VAL A 129 1.91 -23.49 3.16
N ARG A 130 2.99 -22.71 3.26
CA ARG A 130 3.00 -21.29 2.91
C ARG A 130 3.81 -21.03 1.65
N ARG A 131 3.31 -20.14 0.78
CA ARG A 131 3.94 -19.79 -0.48
C ARG A 131 4.25 -18.30 -0.55
N VAL A 132 5.48 -17.96 -0.93
CA VAL A 132 5.82 -16.57 -1.29
C VAL A 132 5.26 -16.30 -2.67
N GLN A 133 4.28 -15.41 -2.76
CA GLN A 133 3.57 -15.09 -4.03
C GLN A 133 3.07 -13.65 -4.07
N HIS A 134 3.28 -12.88 -3.01
CA HIS A 134 2.99 -11.45 -2.99
C HIS A 134 4.07 -10.66 -3.73
N THR A 135 5.33 -11.11 -3.62
CA THR A 135 6.49 -10.54 -4.29
C THR A 135 6.92 -11.37 -5.49
N ILE A 136 7.64 -10.75 -6.42
CA ILE A 136 8.25 -11.41 -7.59
C ILE A 136 9.40 -12.31 -7.16
N TYR A 137 10.24 -11.78 -6.27
CA TYR A 137 11.36 -12.48 -5.68
C TYR A 137 11.08 -12.82 -4.22
N ASP A 138 11.56 -13.95 -3.74
CA ASP A 138 11.55 -14.24 -2.31
C ASP A 138 12.56 -13.35 -1.60
N PRO A 139 12.13 -12.41 -0.73
CA PRO A 139 13.02 -11.48 -0.04
C PRO A 139 14.10 -12.17 0.80
N GLN A 140 13.80 -13.31 1.43
CA GLN A 140 14.78 -14.09 2.19
C GLN A 140 15.88 -14.62 1.28
N SER A 141 15.56 -15.08 0.08
CA SER A 141 16.52 -15.53 -0.91
C SER A 141 17.41 -14.39 -1.41
N VAL A 142 16.86 -13.18 -1.56
CA VAL A 142 17.64 -11.98 -1.94
C VAL A 142 18.58 -11.57 -0.81
N LEU A 143 18.12 -11.57 0.44
CA LEU A 143 18.97 -11.31 1.60
C LEU A 143 20.12 -12.33 1.71
N LYS A 144 19.83 -13.63 1.50
CA LYS A 144 20.86 -14.68 1.49
C LYS A 144 21.93 -14.43 0.44
N LYS A 145 21.57 -14.00 -0.77
CA LYS A 145 22.52 -13.60 -1.83
C LYS A 145 23.39 -12.40 -1.40
N ASN A 146 22.93 -11.57 -0.49
CA ASN A 146 23.67 -10.44 0.07
C ASN A 146 24.29 -10.75 1.46
N ASN A 147 24.64 -12.00 1.73
CA ASN A 147 25.21 -12.47 2.98
C ASN A 147 24.39 -12.10 4.23
N GLY A 148 23.05 -12.18 4.12
CA GLY A 148 22.10 -11.84 5.18
C GLY A 148 21.91 -10.33 5.41
N SER A 149 22.63 -9.47 4.69
CA SER A 149 22.55 -8.02 4.86
C SER A 149 21.50 -7.38 3.97
N VAL A 150 20.88 -6.31 4.48
CA VAL A 150 19.91 -5.52 3.71
C VAL A 150 20.60 -4.72 2.59
N PRO A 151 20.13 -4.76 1.35
CA PRO A 151 20.62 -3.85 0.31
C PRO A 151 20.15 -2.42 0.63
N LEU A 152 21.11 -1.50 0.89
CA LEU A 152 20.80 -0.13 1.28
C LEU A 152 20.50 0.81 0.10
N THR A 153 20.67 0.33 -1.13
CA THR A 153 20.40 1.12 -2.34
C THR A 153 19.63 0.29 -3.37
N TYR A 154 18.80 0.96 -4.13
CA TYR A 154 18.07 0.37 -5.24
C TYR A 154 18.98 -0.33 -6.26
N GLN A 155 20.14 0.27 -6.57
CA GLN A 155 21.11 -0.30 -7.50
C GLN A 155 21.69 -1.62 -6.99
N LYS A 156 22.02 -1.68 -5.69
CA LYS A 156 22.50 -2.92 -5.07
C LYS A 156 21.42 -4.01 -5.14
N PHE A 157 20.16 -3.65 -4.85
CA PHE A 157 19.05 -4.58 -4.99
C PHE A 157 18.95 -5.13 -6.43
N LEU A 158 18.95 -4.26 -7.43
CA LEU A 158 18.89 -4.69 -8.83
C LEU A 158 20.02 -5.68 -9.18
N SER A 159 21.25 -5.40 -8.72
CA SER A 159 22.36 -6.31 -8.98
C SER A 159 22.21 -7.70 -8.37
N LEU A 160 21.43 -7.83 -7.27
CA LEU A 160 21.18 -9.12 -6.62
C LEU A 160 20.11 -9.96 -7.33
N VAL A 161 19.18 -9.32 -8.04
CA VAL A 161 18.06 -9.99 -8.69
C VAL A 161 18.21 -10.13 -10.20
N ASN A 162 19.20 -9.47 -10.81
CA ASN A 162 19.41 -9.41 -12.26
C ASN A 162 19.42 -10.79 -12.94
N ASP A 163 20.09 -11.76 -12.34
CA ASP A 163 20.23 -13.12 -12.88
C ASP A 163 19.19 -14.10 -12.32
N THR A 164 18.16 -13.59 -11.63
CA THR A 164 17.11 -14.44 -11.08
C THR A 164 15.98 -14.60 -12.08
N GLN A 165 15.82 -15.81 -12.59
CA GLN A 165 14.70 -16.13 -13.47
C GLN A 165 13.38 -16.04 -12.69
N VAL A 166 12.45 -15.24 -13.21
CA VAL A 166 11.06 -15.14 -12.70
C VAL A 166 10.23 -16.22 -13.39
N LYS A 167 9.63 -17.11 -12.59
CA LYS A 167 8.76 -18.17 -13.11
C LYS A 167 7.49 -17.56 -13.72
N GLU A 168 6.95 -18.21 -14.74
CA GLU A 168 5.67 -17.81 -15.35
C GLU A 168 4.52 -17.76 -14.33
N ALA A 169 3.58 -16.86 -14.59
CA ALA A 169 2.34 -16.80 -13.83
C ALA A 169 1.50 -18.06 -14.14
N ILE A 170 0.87 -18.59 -13.10
CA ILE A 170 0.04 -19.78 -13.23
C ILE A 170 -1.44 -19.41 -13.39
N GLU A 171 -2.19 -20.23 -14.11
CA GLU A 171 -3.63 -20.12 -14.19
C GLU A 171 -4.31 -21.30 -13.47
N ILE A 172 -5.46 -21.03 -12.86
CA ILE A 172 -6.35 -22.01 -12.26
C ILE A 172 -7.66 -21.97 -13.06
N THR A 173 -7.79 -22.86 -14.01
CA THR A 173 -8.93 -22.88 -14.95
C THR A 173 -9.86 -24.06 -14.72
N LYS A 174 -9.38 -25.12 -14.06
CA LYS A 174 -10.16 -26.33 -13.81
C LYS A 174 -11.09 -26.13 -12.61
N ALA A 175 -12.37 -26.40 -12.81
CA ALA A 175 -13.35 -26.44 -11.73
C ALA A 175 -13.00 -27.51 -10.69
N VAL A 176 -13.32 -27.21 -9.44
CA VAL A 176 -13.19 -28.13 -8.29
C VAL A 176 -14.26 -29.22 -8.42
N SER A 177 -13.87 -30.48 -8.17
CA SER A 177 -14.79 -31.61 -8.25
C SER A 177 -15.87 -31.56 -7.16
N ASP A 178 -17.07 -32.06 -7.48
CA ASP A 178 -18.21 -32.07 -6.53
C ASP A 178 -17.89 -32.78 -5.20
N HIS A 179 -17.05 -33.81 -5.23
CA HIS A 179 -16.66 -34.53 -4.02
C HIS A 179 -15.80 -33.69 -3.05
N CYS A 180 -15.25 -32.56 -3.51
CA CYS A 180 -14.52 -31.61 -2.68
C CYS A 180 -15.43 -30.47 -2.17
N LYS A 181 -16.70 -30.41 -2.59
CA LYS A 181 -17.65 -29.36 -2.15
C LYS A 181 -18.11 -29.63 -0.71
N PRO A 182 -17.92 -28.70 0.23
CA PRO A 182 -18.42 -28.86 1.60
C PRO A 182 -19.97 -28.89 1.64
N PRO A 183 -20.59 -29.69 2.53
CA PRO A 183 -22.05 -29.80 2.63
C PRO A 183 -22.72 -28.48 3.05
N ASP A 184 -21.99 -27.61 3.75
CA ASP A 184 -22.41 -26.28 4.20
C ASP A 184 -22.04 -25.14 3.22
N SER A 185 -21.65 -25.47 1.99
CA SER A 185 -21.25 -24.47 0.99
C SER A 185 -22.38 -23.56 0.51
N ASP A 186 -23.61 -23.89 0.77
CA ASP A 186 -24.79 -23.07 0.39
C ASP A 186 -25.33 -22.28 1.61
N SER A 187 -24.67 -22.34 2.79
CA SER A 187 -25.06 -21.58 3.99
C SER A 187 -24.71 -20.09 3.84
N ASN A 188 -25.67 -19.22 4.14
CA ASN A 188 -25.46 -17.76 4.15
C ASN A 188 -24.60 -17.28 5.34
N GLU A 189 -24.33 -18.14 6.30
CA GLU A 189 -23.48 -17.85 7.47
C GLU A 189 -22.08 -17.39 7.07
N TYR A 190 -21.57 -17.90 5.93
CA TYR A 190 -20.23 -17.64 5.43
C TYR A 190 -20.18 -16.60 4.30
N ASP A 191 -21.26 -15.90 4.04
CA ASP A 191 -21.29 -14.89 2.99
C ASP A 191 -20.38 -13.68 3.31
N VAL A 192 -19.94 -12.98 2.26
CA VAL A 192 -19.21 -11.74 2.43
C VAL A 192 -20.15 -10.70 3.05
N PRO A 193 -19.81 -10.13 4.22
CA PRO A 193 -20.66 -9.15 4.86
C PRO A 193 -20.78 -7.87 4.03
N SER A 194 -21.92 -7.21 4.14
CA SER A 194 -22.13 -5.85 3.60
C SER A 194 -21.36 -4.83 4.45
N LEU A 195 -21.13 -3.63 3.90
CA LEU A 195 -20.54 -2.53 4.65
C LEU A 195 -21.42 -2.11 5.84
N ASP A 196 -22.75 -2.15 5.68
CA ASP A 196 -23.70 -1.82 6.75
C ASP A 196 -23.61 -2.82 7.91
N GLU A 197 -23.45 -4.12 7.64
CA GLU A 197 -23.22 -5.15 8.69
C GLU A 197 -21.90 -4.93 9.45
N LEU A 198 -20.92 -4.30 8.80
CA LEU A 198 -19.66 -3.91 9.46
C LEU A 198 -19.75 -2.53 10.12
N GLY A 199 -20.93 -1.90 10.12
CA GLY A 199 -21.20 -0.62 10.75
C GLY A 199 -20.69 0.59 9.98
N LEU A 200 -20.54 0.47 8.66
CA LEU A 200 -20.18 1.55 7.74
C LEU A 200 -21.30 1.75 6.72
N ALA A 201 -22.11 2.79 6.92
CA ALA A 201 -23.21 3.11 6.01
C ALA A 201 -22.67 3.48 4.62
N GLU A 202 -23.02 2.69 3.59
CA GLU A 202 -22.54 2.92 2.22
C GLU A 202 -22.98 4.29 1.68
N SER A 203 -24.16 4.76 2.08
CA SER A 203 -24.68 6.08 1.75
C SER A 203 -23.86 7.26 2.27
N SER A 204 -22.99 7.03 3.27
CA SER A 204 -22.09 8.04 3.83
C SER A 204 -20.78 8.17 3.06
N LEU A 205 -20.51 7.26 2.12
CA LEU A 205 -19.24 7.20 1.41
C LEU A 205 -19.25 8.09 0.16
N ASN A 206 -18.09 8.64 -0.16
CA ASN A 206 -17.87 9.30 -1.44
C ASN A 206 -18.03 8.31 -2.62
N PRO A 207 -18.32 8.77 -3.84
CA PRO A 207 -18.34 7.91 -5.02
C PRO A 207 -17.07 7.07 -5.15
N CYS A 208 -17.24 5.77 -5.45
CA CYS A 208 -16.12 4.85 -5.60
C CYS A 208 -15.40 5.10 -6.93
N LYS A 209 -14.17 5.63 -6.87
CA LYS A 209 -13.35 5.88 -8.06
C LYS A 209 -12.53 4.65 -8.47
N TYR A 210 -12.18 3.82 -7.53
CA TYR A 210 -11.34 2.64 -7.71
C TYR A 210 -12.01 1.42 -7.07
N PRO A 211 -12.89 0.71 -7.81
CA PRO A 211 -13.52 -0.51 -7.30
C PRO A 211 -12.49 -1.60 -6.97
N GLY A 212 -12.73 -2.36 -5.89
CA GLY A 212 -11.89 -3.50 -5.52
C GLY A 212 -12.13 -4.72 -6.41
N GLY A 213 -11.20 -5.68 -6.36
CA GLY A 213 -11.35 -7.00 -6.97
C GLY A 213 -10.32 -7.35 -8.03
N GLU A 214 -10.14 -8.64 -8.23
CA GLU A 214 -9.26 -9.25 -9.24
C GLU A 214 -9.70 -8.86 -10.66
N THR A 215 -11.00 -8.92 -10.93
CA THR A 215 -11.59 -8.62 -12.25
C THR A 215 -11.24 -7.20 -12.69
N GLU A 216 -11.39 -6.21 -11.82
CA GLU A 216 -11.04 -4.81 -12.15
C GLU A 216 -9.52 -4.63 -12.25
N GLY A 217 -8.73 -5.28 -11.38
CA GLY A 217 -7.27 -5.27 -11.44
C GLY A 217 -6.74 -5.79 -12.78
N LEU A 218 -7.24 -6.93 -13.25
CA LEU A 218 -6.87 -7.53 -14.54
C LEU A 218 -7.33 -6.68 -15.73
N LYS A 219 -8.56 -6.16 -15.69
CA LYS A 219 -9.08 -5.23 -16.71
C LYS A 219 -8.20 -3.99 -16.83
N ARG A 220 -7.83 -3.38 -15.69
CA ARG A 220 -6.96 -2.21 -15.65
C ARG A 220 -5.55 -2.52 -16.19
N LEU A 221 -4.97 -3.65 -15.80
CA LEU A 221 -3.71 -4.12 -16.35
C LEU A 221 -3.79 -4.24 -17.87
N HIS A 222 -4.82 -4.91 -18.39
CA HIS A 222 -5.02 -5.09 -19.84
C HIS A 222 -5.11 -3.75 -20.58
N VAL A 223 -5.93 -2.81 -20.09
CA VAL A 223 -6.11 -1.48 -20.68
C VAL A 223 -4.80 -0.69 -20.77
N TYR A 224 -3.95 -0.77 -19.74
CA TYR A 224 -2.68 -0.05 -19.75
C TYR A 224 -1.63 -0.77 -20.61
N MET A 225 -1.53 -2.08 -20.56
CA MET A 225 -0.58 -2.85 -21.38
C MET A 225 -0.88 -2.75 -22.87
N ALA A 226 -2.14 -2.55 -23.27
CA ALA A 226 -2.51 -2.25 -24.64
C ALA A 226 -1.92 -0.92 -25.17
N LYS A 227 -1.60 0.03 -24.28
CA LYS A 227 -0.98 1.32 -24.61
C LYS A 227 0.56 1.20 -24.72
N LYS A 228 1.06 0.30 -25.55
CA LYS A 228 2.48 -0.08 -25.62
C LYS A 228 3.45 1.11 -25.66
N GLN A 229 3.20 2.10 -26.52
CA GLN A 229 4.05 3.29 -26.63
C GLN A 229 4.08 4.10 -25.33
N TRP A 230 2.95 4.23 -24.65
CA TRP A 230 2.87 4.93 -23.36
C TRP A 230 3.63 4.17 -22.28
N VAL A 231 3.47 2.84 -22.20
CA VAL A 231 4.21 1.99 -21.27
C VAL A 231 5.71 2.14 -21.46
N CYS A 232 6.19 2.03 -22.71
CA CYS A 232 7.62 2.14 -23.04
C CYS A 232 8.20 3.54 -22.76
N LYS A 233 7.41 4.60 -22.95
CA LYS A 233 7.84 5.99 -22.70
C LYS A 233 7.56 6.49 -21.28
N PHE A 234 6.95 5.67 -20.43
CA PHE A 234 6.61 6.09 -19.07
C PHE A 234 7.87 6.41 -18.27
N GLU A 235 7.89 7.61 -17.72
CA GLU A 235 8.91 8.07 -16.77
C GLU A 235 8.23 8.77 -15.59
N LYS A 236 8.34 8.18 -14.41
CA LYS A 236 7.70 8.67 -13.20
C LYS A 236 7.94 10.16 -12.90
N PRO A 237 9.17 10.74 -13.06
CA PRO A 237 9.40 12.16 -12.82
C PRO A 237 8.64 13.09 -13.77
N ASN A 238 8.23 12.59 -14.94
CA ASN A 238 7.52 13.33 -15.98
C ASN A 238 6.00 13.22 -15.86
N THR A 239 5.49 12.58 -14.81
CA THR A 239 4.06 12.49 -14.51
C THR A 239 3.58 13.71 -13.73
N SER A 240 2.28 14.02 -13.80
CA SER A 240 1.70 15.20 -13.14
C SER A 240 1.08 14.81 -11.79
N PRO A 241 1.52 15.44 -10.66
CA PRO A 241 0.99 15.14 -9.32
C PRO A 241 -0.45 15.62 -9.10
N ASN A 242 -0.91 16.55 -9.89
CA ASN A 242 -2.17 17.27 -9.75
C ASN A 242 -3.04 17.21 -11.01
N SER A 243 -2.90 16.15 -11.81
CA SER A 243 -3.87 15.88 -12.90
C SER A 243 -5.19 15.39 -12.32
N ILE A 244 -6.30 15.89 -12.88
CA ILE A 244 -7.65 15.48 -12.50
C ILE A 244 -7.86 13.99 -12.79
N GLU A 245 -7.42 13.53 -13.96
CA GLU A 245 -7.32 12.10 -14.27
C GLU A 245 -5.88 11.62 -13.98
N PRO A 246 -5.72 10.44 -13.37
CA PRO A 246 -4.40 9.93 -13.02
C PRO A 246 -3.48 9.78 -14.24
N SER A 247 -2.27 10.32 -14.13
CA SER A 247 -1.22 10.17 -15.15
C SER A 247 -0.40 8.88 -15.00
N THR A 248 -0.89 7.94 -14.19
CA THR A 248 -0.26 6.63 -13.90
C THR A 248 -1.29 5.51 -14.00
N THR A 249 -0.84 4.25 -13.85
CA THR A 249 -1.71 3.07 -13.98
C THR A 249 -2.73 2.91 -12.86
N VAL A 250 -2.45 3.42 -11.66
CA VAL A 250 -3.23 3.14 -10.43
C VAL A 250 -3.44 1.64 -10.21
N LEU A 251 -2.40 0.83 -10.40
CA LEU A 251 -2.43 -0.61 -10.10
C LEU A 251 -2.07 -0.92 -8.64
N SER A 252 -1.55 0.07 -7.90
CA SER A 252 -1.06 -0.12 -6.54
C SER A 252 -2.10 -0.67 -5.56
N PRO A 253 -3.41 -0.28 -5.55
CA PRO A 253 -4.39 -0.89 -4.66
C PRO A 253 -4.60 -2.38 -4.93
N TYR A 254 -4.57 -2.79 -6.19
CA TYR A 254 -4.75 -4.19 -6.58
C TYR A 254 -3.52 -5.04 -6.25
N LEU A 255 -2.33 -4.45 -6.31
CA LEU A 255 -1.08 -5.12 -5.91
C LEU A 255 -0.99 -5.27 -4.38
N SER A 256 -1.39 -4.26 -3.60
CA SER A 256 -1.31 -4.30 -2.13
C SER A 256 -2.29 -5.30 -1.52
N HIS A 257 -3.52 -5.41 -2.04
CA HIS A 257 -4.50 -6.42 -1.61
C HIS A 257 -4.30 -7.79 -2.29
N GLY A 258 -3.34 -7.87 -3.21
CA GLY A 258 -3.09 -9.10 -3.96
C GLY A 258 -4.20 -9.50 -4.94
N CYS A 259 -5.09 -8.57 -5.30
CA CYS A 259 -6.06 -8.74 -6.39
C CYS A 259 -5.38 -8.84 -7.76
N LEU A 260 -4.15 -8.36 -7.88
CA LEU A 260 -3.30 -8.47 -9.06
C LEU A 260 -1.95 -9.05 -8.68
N SER A 261 -1.50 -10.08 -9.42
CA SER A 261 -0.16 -10.65 -9.24
C SER A 261 0.92 -9.68 -9.72
N SER A 262 1.91 -9.42 -8.85
CA SER A 262 3.12 -8.68 -9.20
C SER A 262 3.95 -9.40 -10.27
N LYS A 263 3.93 -10.73 -10.27
CA LYS A 263 4.63 -11.57 -11.24
C LYS A 263 3.94 -11.53 -12.61
N LEU A 264 2.60 -11.58 -12.67
CA LEU A 264 1.86 -11.37 -13.92
C LEU A 264 2.15 -9.98 -14.50
N PHE A 265 2.15 -8.94 -13.66
CA PHE A 265 2.48 -7.58 -14.10
C PHE A 265 3.92 -7.50 -14.64
N TYR A 266 4.88 -8.15 -13.98
CA TYR A 266 6.26 -8.26 -14.45
C TYR A 266 6.33 -8.86 -15.88
N HIS A 267 5.70 -10.01 -16.11
CA HIS A 267 5.72 -10.66 -17.42
C HIS A 267 5.03 -9.82 -18.50
N LYS A 268 3.90 -9.19 -18.18
CA LYS A 268 3.20 -8.29 -19.11
C LYS A 268 4.02 -7.05 -19.47
N LEU A 269 4.79 -6.49 -18.54
CA LEU A 269 5.73 -5.41 -18.84
C LEU A 269 6.85 -5.90 -19.78
N LYS A 270 7.46 -7.05 -19.48
CA LYS A 270 8.50 -7.63 -20.33
C LYS A 270 8.01 -7.95 -21.73
N GLU A 271 6.78 -8.44 -21.86
CA GLU A 271 6.13 -8.68 -23.17
C GLU A 271 5.98 -7.36 -23.97
N VAL A 272 5.57 -6.28 -23.33
CA VAL A 272 5.41 -4.97 -23.97
C VAL A 272 6.75 -4.33 -24.33
N GLU A 273 7.75 -4.44 -23.47
CA GLU A 273 9.09 -3.86 -23.67
C GLU A 273 9.91 -4.62 -24.73
N ASN A 274 9.57 -5.88 -25.01
CA ASN A 274 10.31 -6.75 -25.94
C ASN A 274 10.33 -6.17 -27.36
N GLY A 275 11.54 -5.92 -27.87
CA GLY A 275 11.75 -5.37 -29.21
C GLY A 275 11.41 -3.87 -29.38
N MET A 276 11.05 -3.16 -28.31
CA MET A 276 10.73 -1.74 -28.34
C MET A 276 11.73 -0.91 -27.51
N PRO A 277 12.18 0.26 -28.00
CA PRO A 277 12.89 1.21 -27.16
C PRO A 277 12.02 1.65 -25.99
N HIS A 278 12.55 1.56 -24.77
CA HIS A 278 11.78 1.86 -23.55
C HIS A 278 12.63 2.54 -22.47
N SER A 279 11.96 3.27 -21.60
CA SER A 279 12.56 3.91 -20.42
C SER A 279 13.17 2.88 -19.49
N GLN A 280 14.30 3.21 -18.87
CA GLN A 280 15.04 2.29 -18.00
C GLN A 280 14.72 2.50 -16.52
N PRO A 281 14.91 1.50 -15.64
CA PRO A 281 14.91 1.69 -14.20
C PRO A 281 15.91 2.79 -13.78
N PRO A 282 15.61 3.59 -12.76
CA PRO A 282 14.50 3.45 -11.81
C PRO A 282 13.20 4.14 -12.22
N VAL A 283 13.14 4.83 -13.36
CA VAL A 283 12.03 5.75 -13.70
C VAL A 283 10.89 5.08 -14.48
N SER A 284 11.15 3.98 -15.18
CA SER A 284 10.17 3.22 -15.94
C SER A 284 9.10 2.55 -15.07
N LEU A 285 8.01 2.03 -15.66
CA LEU A 285 7.02 1.22 -14.93
C LEU A 285 7.66 -0.02 -14.32
N PHE A 286 8.52 -0.70 -15.06
CA PHE A 286 9.32 -1.80 -14.54
C PHE A 286 10.17 -1.35 -13.34
N GLY A 287 10.79 -0.17 -13.42
CA GLY A 287 11.53 0.42 -12.31
C GLY A 287 10.66 0.65 -11.06
N GLN A 288 9.39 1.07 -11.24
CA GLN A 288 8.47 1.24 -10.10
C GLN A 288 8.12 -0.11 -9.44
N LEU A 289 7.94 -1.16 -10.23
CA LEU A 289 7.71 -2.50 -9.71
C LEU A 289 8.93 -3.01 -8.93
N MET A 290 10.14 -2.74 -9.42
CA MET A 290 11.39 -3.10 -8.70
C MET A 290 11.59 -2.30 -7.41
N TRP A 291 11.11 -1.06 -7.31
CA TRP A 291 11.09 -0.31 -6.05
C TRP A 291 10.23 -0.99 -4.98
N ARG A 292 9.09 -1.56 -5.37
CA ARG A 292 8.25 -2.36 -4.48
C ARG A 292 9.03 -3.56 -3.93
N GLU A 293 9.66 -4.34 -4.79
CA GLU A 293 10.45 -5.51 -4.41
C GLU A 293 11.66 -5.14 -3.51
N PHE A 294 12.28 -4.00 -3.79
CA PHE A 294 13.37 -3.46 -2.95
C PHE A 294 12.90 -3.17 -1.53
N TYR A 295 11.76 -2.49 -1.36
CA TYR A 295 11.26 -2.19 -0.02
C TYR A 295 10.82 -3.45 0.74
N TYR A 296 10.21 -4.43 0.06
CA TYR A 296 9.93 -5.73 0.69
C TYR A 296 11.19 -6.43 1.17
N THR A 297 12.25 -6.42 0.37
CA THR A 297 13.55 -6.99 0.76
C THR A 297 14.14 -6.23 1.96
N ALA A 298 14.08 -4.91 1.94
CA ALA A 298 14.59 -4.08 3.03
C ALA A 298 13.78 -4.28 4.33
N GLY A 299 12.45 -4.32 4.23
CA GLY A 299 11.57 -4.55 5.37
C GLY A 299 11.77 -5.92 6.00
N THR A 300 11.86 -6.98 5.18
CA THR A 300 12.09 -8.36 5.66
C THR A 300 13.43 -8.49 6.41
N GLY A 301 14.45 -7.75 5.99
CA GLY A 301 15.77 -7.82 6.60
C GLY A 301 16.01 -6.83 7.75
N THR A 302 15.01 -6.00 8.11
CA THR A 302 15.19 -4.93 9.10
C THR A 302 14.16 -5.06 10.21
N GLN A 303 14.63 -5.27 11.43
CA GLN A 303 13.77 -5.23 12.62
C GLN A 303 13.18 -3.82 12.80
N ASN A 304 11.91 -3.73 13.22
CA ASN A 304 11.19 -2.46 13.43
C ASN A 304 11.24 -1.54 12.20
N PHE A 305 11.07 -2.10 11.01
CA PHE A 305 11.20 -1.34 9.76
C PHE A 305 10.24 -0.15 9.66
N ASP A 306 9.07 -0.25 10.26
CA ASP A 306 8.02 0.77 10.37
C ASP A 306 8.18 1.74 11.54
N LYS A 307 9.30 1.64 12.29
CA LYS A 307 9.59 2.49 13.44
C LYS A 307 10.97 3.14 13.30
N MET A 308 11.15 4.28 13.92
CA MET A 308 12.46 4.92 13.98
C MET A 308 13.37 4.25 15.01
N VAL A 309 12.82 3.98 16.20
CA VAL A 309 13.58 3.39 17.30
C VAL A 309 13.79 1.89 17.07
N GLY A 310 15.02 1.42 17.22
CA GLY A 310 15.40 0.02 16.99
C GLY A 310 15.55 -0.37 15.53
N ASN A 311 15.36 0.56 14.60
CA ASN A 311 15.54 0.37 13.17
C ASN A 311 16.97 0.70 12.75
N ALA A 312 17.75 -0.31 12.37
CA ALA A 312 19.18 -0.17 12.08
C ALA A 312 19.47 0.66 10.81
N VAL A 313 18.52 0.74 9.86
CA VAL A 313 18.69 1.51 8.63
C VAL A 313 18.23 2.96 8.78
N CYS A 314 17.40 3.26 9.80
CA CYS A 314 16.81 4.57 10.01
C CYS A 314 17.76 5.52 10.77
N THR A 315 18.02 6.69 10.19
CA THR A 315 18.71 7.79 10.88
C THR A 315 17.80 8.35 11.98
N GLN A 316 18.33 8.42 13.20
CA GLN A 316 17.59 8.91 14.36
C GLN A 316 17.53 10.44 14.32
N ILE A 317 16.41 10.99 13.92
CA ILE A 317 16.17 12.43 13.79
C ILE A 317 15.25 12.87 14.94
N PRO A 318 15.61 13.91 15.72
CA PRO A 318 14.81 14.36 16.85
C PRO A 318 13.60 15.20 16.36
N TRP A 319 12.61 14.51 15.81
CA TRP A 319 11.37 15.13 15.36
C TRP A 319 10.64 15.81 16.51
N GLY A 320 9.93 16.88 16.21
CA GLY A 320 9.01 17.54 17.14
C GLY A 320 7.65 16.85 17.20
N LYS A 321 6.79 17.36 18.05
CA LYS A 321 5.39 16.94 18.17
C LYS A 321 4.50 18.19 18.18
N ASN A 322 3.47 18.20 17.34
CA ASN A 322 2.42 19.22 17.33
C ASN A 322 1.13 18.59 16.78
N ASP A 323 0.25 18.20 17.68
CA ASP A 323 -0.98 17.47 17.35
C ASP A 323 -1.97 18.34 16.55
N GLU A 324 -1.99 19.66 16.75
CA GLU A 324 -2.83 20.59 16.00
C GLU A 324 -2.36 20.71 14.54
N HIS A 325 -1.05 20.85 14.33
CA HIS A 325 -0.48 20.89 12.98
C HIS A 325 -0.64 19.54 12.25
N LEU A 326 -0.45 18.42 12.96
CA LEU A 326 -0.69 17.07 12.40
C LEU A 326 -2.15 16.91 11.95
N LYS A 327 -3.09 17.31 12.80
CA LYS A 327 -4.52 17.27 12.48
C LYS A 327 -4.87 18.19 11.30
N ALA A 328 -4.35 19.42 11.29
CA ALA A 328 -4.56 20.36 10.20
C ALA A 328 -4.01 19.82 8.87
N TRP A 329 -2.84 19.17 8.89
CA TRP A 329 -2.28 18.51 7.73
C TRP A 329 -3.13 17.32 7.26
N ALA A 330 -3.50 16.42 8.17
CA ALA A 330 -4.32 15.24 7.85
C ALA A 330 -5.70 15.61 7.27
N GLU A 331 -6.29 16.71 7.73
CA GLU A 331 -7.61 17.19 7.29
C GLU A 331 -7.55 18.15 6.07
N GLY A 332 -6.36 18.50 5.59
CA GLY A 332 -6.18 19.45 4.48
C GLY A 332 -6.64 20.85 4.84
N ARG A 333 -6.13 21.37 5.97
CA ARG A 333 -6.43 22.71 6.54
C ARG A 333 -5.16 23.48 6.92
N THR A 334 -4.07 23.27 6.17
CA THR A 334 -2.77 23.89 6.46
C THR A 334 -2.70 25.36 6.04
N GLY A 335 -3.65 25.83 5.23
CA GLY A 335 -3.59 27.13 4.57
C GLY A 335 -2.67 27.18 3.35
N TYR A 336 -2.13 26.03 2.93
CA TYR A 336 -1.41 25.84 1.67
C TYR A 336 -2.30 25.09 0.69
N PRO A 337 -2.93 25.75 -0.29
CA PRO A 337 -3.99 25.16 -1.12
C PRO A 337 -3.60 23.87 -1.83
N PHE A 338 -2.36 23.76 -2.29
CA PHE A 338 -1.90 22.56 -2.97
C PHE A 338 -1.72 21.37 -2.01
N VAL A 339 -1.17 21.61 -0.81
CA VAL A 339 -1.06 20.59 0.26
C VAL A 339 -2.46 20.14 0.69
N ASP A 340 -3.35 21.11 0.93
CA ASP A 340 -4.72 20.85 1.37
C ASP A 340 -5.52 20.08 0.33
N ALA A 341 -5.39 20.43 -0.94
CA ALA A 341 -6.03 19.70 -2.05
C ALA A 341 -5.59 18.23 -2.11
N ILE A 342 -4.29 17.96 -1.92
CA ILE A 342 -3.75 16.60 -1.92
C ILE A 342 -4.32 15.79 -0.74
N MET A 343 -4.31 16.33 0.47
CA MET A 343 -4.80 15.61 1.65
C MET A 343 -6.32 15.40 1.60
N ARG A 344 -7.07 16.37 1.06
CA ARG A 344 -8.52 16.22 0.84
C ARG A 344 -8.83 15.18 -0.24
N GLN A 345 -8.07 15.12 -1.34
CA GLN A 345 -8.19 14.04 -2.33
C GLN A 345 -7.90 12.68 -1.68
N LEU A 346 -6.83 12.58 -0.89
CA LEU A 346 -6.48 11.35 -0.20
C LEU A 346 -7.63 10.84 0.67
N LYS A 347 -8.20 11.70 1.51
CA LYS A 347 -9.33 11.37 2.38
C LYS A 347 -10.59 11.00 1.58
N GLN A 348 -10.85 11.70 0.48
CA GLN A 348 -12.05 11.52 -0.35
C GLN A 348 -11.98 10.27 -1.23
N GLU A 349 -10.85 10.04 -1.92
CA GLU A 349 -10.71 9.01 -2.96
C GLU A 349 -9.87 7.81 -2.50
N GLY A 350 -9.12 7.91 -1.38
CA GLY A 350 -8.23 6.88 -0.88
C GLY A 350 -6.93 6.72 -1.67
N TRP A 351 -6.70 7.56 -2.67
CA TRP A 351 -5.51 7.48 -3.51
C TRP A 351 -5.04 8.86 -3.98
N ILE A 352 -3.72 9.07 -3.98
CA ILE A 352 -3.07 10.25 -4.52
C ILE A 352 -1.83 9.85 -5.32
N HIS A 353 -1.47 10.68 -6.26
CA HIS A 353 -0.29 10.51 -7.10
C HIS A 353 1.00 10.42 -6.26
N HIS A 354 1.97 9.61 -6.70
CA HIS A 354 3.22 9.41 -5.96
C HIS A 354 3.99 10.72 -5.68
N LEU A 355 4.09 11.62 -6.66
CA LEU A 355 4.75 12.93 -6.46
C LEU A 355 3.95 13.85 -5.51
N ALA A 356 2.64 13.70 -5.43
CA ALA A 356 1.82 14.37 -4.43
C ALA A 356 2.15 13.87 -3.02
N ARG A 357 2.37 12.54 -2.85
CA ARG A 357 2.86 11.96 -1.58
C ARG A 357 4.20 12.57 -1.18
N HIS A 358 5.12 12.77 -2.13
CA HIS A 358 6.40 13.44 -1.88
C HIS A 358 6.21 14.85 -1.32
N MET A 359 5.26 15.62 -1.90
CA MET A 359 4.98 16.97 -1.46
C MET A 359 4.50 17.00 -0.01
N VAL A 360 3.42 16.28 0.30
CA VAL A 360 2.80 16.34 1.62
C VAL A 360 3.64 15.69 2.71
N ALA A 361 4.40 14.64 2.40
CA ALA A 361 5.31 14.01 3.35
C ALA A 361 6.54 14.88 3.66
N CYS A 362 7.10 15.56 2.64
CA CYS A 362 8.17 16.54 2.85
C CYS A 362 7.66 17.70 3.72
N PHE A 363 6.45 18.22 3.45
CA PHE A 363 5.82 19.30 4.22
C PHE A 363 5.62 18.90 5.68
N LEU A 364 5.08 17.71 5.96
CA LEU A 364 4.90 17.22 7.33
C LEU A 364 6.22 17.11 8.10
N THR A 365 7.25 16.62 7.45
CA THR A 365 8.53 16.24 8.10
C THR A 365 9.57 17.37 8.01
N ARG A 366 10.63 17.16 7.27
CA ARG A 366 11.82 18.01 7.19
C ARG A 366 11.61 19.34 6.46
N GLY A 367 10.54 19.47 5.67
CA GLY A 367 10.23 20.70 4.94
C GLY A 367 9.70 21.78 5.87
N ASP A 368 8.57 21.53 6.50
CA ASP A 368 7.80 22.59 7.17
C ASP A 368 7.43 22.28 8.62
N LEU A 369 6.71 21.18 8.90
CA LEU A 369 6.09 20.98 10.23
C LEU A 369 7.01 20.33 11.27
N TRP A 370 8.11 19.69 10.86
CA TRP A 370 9.06 19.02 11.75
C TRP A 370 8.42 17.92 12.62
N ILE A 371 7.40 17.23 12.09
CA ILE A 371 6.68 16.14 12.77
C ILE A 371 7.26 14.79 12.30
N SER A 372 7.27 13.78 13.19
CA SER A 372 7.78 12.44 12.86
C SER A 372 7.07 11.84 11.64
N TRP A 373 7.87 11.21 10.78
CA TRP A 373 7.34 10.45 9.66
C TRP A 373 6.42 9.29 10.09
N GLU A 374 6.60 8.77 11.29
CA GLU A 374 5.75 7.71 11.86
C GLU A 374 4.30 8.18 12.03
N GLU A 375 4.10 9.45 12.41
CA GLU A 375 2.74 10.03 12.54
C GLU A 375 2.07 10.20 11.16
N GLY A 376 2.84 10.63 10.16
CA GLY A 376 2.35 10.70 8.78
C GLY A 376 2.06 9.32 8.20
N ALA A 377 2.88 8.31 8.52
CA ALA A 377 2.68 6.93 8.10
C ALA A 377 1.36 6.34 8.62
N LYS A 378 0.97 6.65 9.86
CA LYS A 378 -0.34 6.25 10.43
C LYS A 378 -1.51 6.88 9.67
N VAL A 379 -1.44 8.18 9.35
CA VAL A 379 -2.49 8.84 8.56
C VAL A 379 -2.60 8.23 7.16
N PHE A 380 -1.48 7.86 6.53
CA PHE A 380 -1.50 7.18 5.24
C PHE A 380 -2.04 5.76 5.35
N GLU A 381 -1.76 5.04 6.42
CA GLU A 381 -2.35 3.75 6.73
C GLU A 381 -3.87 3.82 6.79
N ASP A 382 -4.42 4.85 7.44
CA ASP A 382 -5.87 5.03 7.55
C ASP A 382 -6.51 5.37 6.20
N TYR A 383 -5.88 6.21 5.38
CA TYR A 383 -6.55 6.80 4.22
C TYR A 383 -6.25 6.07 2.89
N LEU A 384 -5.07 5.44 2.74
CA LEU A 384 -4.65 4.86 1.46
C LEU A 384 -5.35 3.53 1.16
N LEU A 385 -5.90 3.40 -0.05
CA LEU A 385 -6.35 2.12 -0.63
C LEU A 385 -5.18 1.17 -0.85
N ASP A 386 -4.03 1.72 -1.24
CA ASP A 386 -2.82 0.96 -1.54
C ASP A 386 -1.84 0.92 -0.37
N TYR A 387 -2.36 1.02 0.85
CA TYR A 387 -1.52 0.81 2.03
C TYR A 387 -0.83 -0.55 1.95
N ASP A 388 0.44 -0.53 2.25
CA ASP A 388 1.32 -1.68 2.30
C ASP A 388 2.39 -1.37 3.34
N TRP A 389 2.52 -2.23 4.33
CA TRP A 389 3.42 -2.02 5.47
C TRP A 389 4.84 -1.62 5.05
N SER A 390 5.44 -2.41 4.15
CA SER A 390 6.82 -2.21 3.73
C SER A 390 7.01 -0.98 2.87
N LEU A 391 6.09 -0.75 1.90
CA LEU A 391 6.17 0.40 1.01
C LEU A 391 5.87 1.70 1.75
N ASN A 392 4.91 1.71 2.67
CA ASN A 392 4.59 2.87 3.48
C ASN A 392 5.81 3.30 4.30
N ALA A 393 6.37 2.38 5.11
CA ALA A 393 7.54 2.65 5.93
C ALA A 393 8.76 3.08 5.09
N GLY A 394 9.09 2.34 4.04
CA GLY A 394 10.24 2.62 3.17
C GLY A 394 10.15 3.98 2.48
N ASN A 395 8.96 4.34 1.93
CA ASN A 395 8.75 5.64 1.29
C ASN A 395 8.75 6.80 2.31
N TRP A 396 8.19 6.62 3.52
CA TRP A 396 8.24 7.65 4.55
C TRP A 396 9.68 7.90 5.03
N MET A 397 10.48 6.86 5.23
CA MET A 397 11.91 7.02 5.53
C MET A 397 12.67 7.71 4.39
N TRP A 398 12.36 7.41 3.13
CA TRP A 398 12.90 8.11 1.97
C TRP A 398 12.55 9.59 1.99
N LEU A 399 11.27 9.94 2.16
CA LEU A 399 10.76 11.29 2.05
C LEU A 399 11.17 12.19 3.21
N SER A 400 11.31 11.62 4.42
CA SER A 400 11.85 12.31 5.59
C SER A 400 13.38 12.41 5.57
N ALA A 401 14.04 11.78 4.59
CA ALA A 401 15.49 11.62 4.55
C ALA A 401 16.04 10.88 5.77
N SER A 402 15.30 9.92 6.31
CA SER A 402 15.74 9.09 7.43
C SER A 402 16.47 7.83 6.98
N ALA A 403 16.12 7.28 5.78
CA ALA A 403 16.84 6.16 5.16
C ALA A 403 16.70 6.21 3.63
N PHE A 404 17.61 5.52 2.91
CA PHE A 404 17.61 5.33 1.44
C PHE A 404 17.80 6.61 0.61
N PHE A 405 17.49 7.79 1.13
CA PHE A 405 17.68 9.09 0.49
C PHE A 405 18.28 10.08 1.48
N TYR A 406 19.44 10.66 1.15
CA TYR A 406 20.21 11.48 2.10
C TYR A 406 20.35 12.94 1.67
N LYS A 407 19.70 13.34 0.55
CA LYS A 407 19.73 14.74 0.06
C LYS A 407 18.64 15.57 0.75
N TYR A 408 18.71 15.66 2.09
CA TYR A 408 17.71 16.35 2.90
C TYR A 408 17.48 17.83 2.55
N PHE A 409 18.49 18.47 1.93
CA PHE A 409 18.41 19.87 1.48
C PHE A 409 17.47 20.09 0.28
N ARG A 410 17.02 19.02 -0.40
CA ARG A 410 16.03 19.12 -1.48
C ARG A 410 14.63 19.16 -0.90
N VAL A 411 14.14 20.37 -0.57
CA VAL A 411 12.79 20.60 -0.04
C VAL A 411 11.84 20.97 -1.19
N TYR A 412 10.64 20.43 -1.15
CA TYR A 412 9.56 20.79 -2.07
C TYR A 412 8.87 22.07 -1.60
N SER A 413 8.77 23.09 -2.46
CA SER A 413 7.96 24.26 -2.17
C SER A 413 6.48 23.92 -2.27
N PRO A 414 5.65 24.20 -1.24
CA PRO A 414 4.21 23.94 -1.24
C PRO A 414 3.42 24.79 -2.24
N VAL A 415 4.08 25.77 -2.86
CA VAL A 415 3.53 26.65 -3.88
C VAL A 415 4.07 26.29 -5.27
N ALA A 416 5.40 26.37 -5.45
CA ALA A 416 6.03 26.30 -6.76
C ALA A 416 5.86 24.91 -7.42
N PHE A 417 5.82 23.84 -6.61
CA PHE A 417 5.74 22.48 -7.14
C PHE A 417 4.41 22.21 -7.86
N GLY A 418 3.27 22.57 -7.25
CA GLY A 418 1.95 22.43 -7.88
C GLY A 418 1.72 23.38 -9.05
N LYS A 419 2.19 24.64 -8.93
CA LYS A 419 2.05 25.67 -9.96
C LYS A 419 2.77 25.30 -11.26
N LYS A 420 3.84 24.50 -11.19
CA LYS A 420 4.60 24.05 -12.36
C LYS A 420 3.75 23.17 -13.30
N THR A 421 2.88 22.33 -12.77
CA THR A 421 2.12 21.31 -13.52
C THR A 421 0.64 21.65 -13.70
N ASP A 422 0.09 22.56 -12.90
CA ASP A 422 -1.30 23.06 -12.99
C ASP A 422 -1.33 24.56 -12.72
N LYS A 423 -1.02 25.35 -13.74
CA LYS A 423 -0.95 26.81 -13.64
C LYS A 423 -2.29 27.44 -13.30
N GLU A 424 -3.39 26.88 -13.79
CA GLU A 424 -4.75 27.39 -13.59
C GLU A 424 -5.36 26.97 -12.25
N GLY A 425 -4.68 26.10 -11.50
CA GLY A 425 -5.13 25.63 -10.21
C GLY A 425 -6.42 24.79 -10.27
N LEU A 426 -6.64 24.07 -11.36
CA LEU A 426 -7.86 23.24 -11.55
C LEU A 426 -7.98 22.17 -10.47
N TYR A 427 -6.86 21.61 -10.09
CA TYR A 427 -6.79 20.61 -9.01
C TYR A 427 -7.20 21.22 -7.67
N ILE A 428 -6.67 22.41 -7.32
CA ILE A 428 -7.06 23.13 -6.11
C ILE A 428 -8.55 23.45 -6.13
N ARG A 429 -9.07 23.97 -7.25
CA ARG A 429 -10.50 24.32 -7.40
C ARG A 429 -11.42 23.11 -7.19
N LYS A 430 -10.95 21.91 -7.52
CA LYS A 430 -11.71 20.67 -7.34
C LYS A 430 -11.78 20.24 -5.89
N TYR A 431 -10.63 20.21 -5.19
CA TYR A 431 -10.52 19.63 -3.84
C TYR A 431 -10.56 20.67 -2.72
N VAL A 432 -10.46 21.96 -3.04
CA VAL A 432 -10.63 23.09 -2.11
C VAL A 432 -11.71 24.02 -2.67
N PRO A 433 -12.99 23.62 -2.58
CA PRO A 433 -14.10 24.34 -3.22
C PRO A 433 -14.28 25.77 -2.73
N GLU A 434 -13.81 26.09 -1.50
CA GLU A 434 -13.79 27.45 -0.94
C GLU A 434 -13.00 28.42 -1.83
N LEU A 435 -11.94 27.93 -2.48
CA LEU A 435 -11.07 28.73 -3.36
C LEU A 435 -11.51 28.70 -4.83
N LYS A 436 -12.64 28.06 -5.17
CA LYS A 436 -13.04 27.86 -6.57
C LYS A 436 -13.13 29.15 -7.39
N LYS A 437 -13.54 30.25 -6.77
CA LYS A 437 -13.71 31.56 -7.42
C LYS A 437 -12.48 32.47 -7.32
N TYR A 438 -11.39 32.01 -6.69
CA TYR A 438 -10.16 32.81 -6.62
C TYR A 438 -9.57 33.04 -8.01
N PRO A 439 -9.03 34.23 -8.30
CA PRO A 439 -8.23 34.46 -9.52
C PRO A 439 -7.02 33.53 -9.55
N THR A 440 -6.66 33.08 -10.75
CA THR A 440 -5.50 32.16 -10.99
C THR A 440 -4.21 32.68 -10.39
N GLU A 441 -4.02 33.99 -10.40
CA GLU A 441 -2.86 34.67 -9.82
C GLU A 441 -2.66 34.32 -8.33
N TYR A 442 -3.75 34.23 -7.56
CA TYR A 442 -3.72 34.00 -6.11
C TYR A 442 -4.08 32.58 -5.68
N ILE A 443 -4.46 31.67 -6.59
CA ILE A 443 -5.01 30.35 -6.24
C ILE A 443 -4.05 29.48 -5.41
N TYR A 444 -2.73 29.64 -5.62
CA TYR A 444 -1.69 28.93 -4.85
C TYR A 444 -1.25 29.69 -3.60
N GLU A 445 -1.48 31.00 -3.55
CA GLU A 445 -1.06 31.91 -2.46
C GLU A 445 -2.19 32.86 -2.08
N PRO A 446 -3.36 32.37 -1.64
CA PRO A 446 -4.55 33.19 -1.42
C PRO A 446 -4.37 34.25 -0.33
N TRP A 447 -3.42 34.05 0.57
CA TRP A 447 -3.04 35.06 1.60
C TRP A 447 -2.40 36.33 1.01
N LYS A 448 -1.96 36.31 -0.24
CA LYS A 448 -1.43 37.48 -0.95
C LYS A 448 -2.52 38.31 -1.62
N ALA A 449 -3.73 37.77 -1.76
CA ALA A 449 -4.84 38.47 -2.40
C ALA A 449 -5.32 39.64 -1.54
N PRO A 450 -5.52 40.83 -2.15
CA PRO A 450 -6.16 41.96 -1.46
C PRO A 450 -7.53 41.58 -0.89
N LYS A 451 -7.93 42.21 0.24
CA LYS A 451 -9.25 41.92 0.86
C LYS A 451 -10.43 42.12 -0.10
N SER A 452 -10.34 43.05 -1.04
CA SER A 452 -11.34 43.27 -2.09
C SER A 452 -11.49 42.06 -3.00
N VAL A 453 -10.37 41.43 -3.40
CA VAL A 453 -10.33 40.23 -4.21
C VAL A 453 -10.90 39.03 -3.43
N GLN A 454 -10.54 38.88 -2.15
CA GLN A 454 -11.07 37.82 -1.27
C GLN A 454 -12.59 37.93 -1.12
N LYS A 455 -13.13 39.17 -0.91
CA LYS A 455 -14.56 39.43 -0.86
C LYS A 455 -15.27 39.11 -2.17
N ALA A 456 -14.71 39.51 -3.31
CA ALA A 456 -15.26 39.21 -4.63
C ALA A 456 -15.27 37.69 -4.92
N ALA A 457 -14.27 36.96 -4.46
CA ALA A 457 -14.22 35.50 -4.55
C ALA A 457 -15.16 34.78 -3.56
N GLY A 458 -15.73 35.51 -2.60
CA GLY A 458 -16.61 34.96 -1.55
C GLY A 458 -15.87 34.10 -0.51
N CYS A 459 -14.55 34.27 -0.36
CA CYS A 459 -13.76 33.48 0.57
C CYS A 459 -12.67 34.33 1.22
N MET A 460 -12.85 34.62 2.49
CA MET A 460 -11.88 35.37 3.34
C MET A 460 -10.90 34.40 3.98
N ILE A 461 -9.62 34.72 3.89
CA ILE A 461 -8.55 33.94 4.54
C ILE A 461 -8.56 34.20 6.04
N GLY A 462 -8.60 33.14 6.80
CA GLY A 462 -8.77 33.17 8.27
C GLY A 462 -10.21 32.98 8.75
N GLU A 463 -11.19 33.06 7.84
CA GLU A 463 -12.63 32.87 8.15
C GLU A 463 -13.20 31.67 7.39
N HIS A 464 -13.13 31.67 6.08
CA HIS A 464 -13.70 30.63 5.20
C HIS A 464 -12.64 29.59 4.77
N TYR A 465 -11.40 30.01 4.65
CA TYR A 465 -10.25 29.14 4.38
C TYR A 465 -9.13 29.51 5.38
N PRO A 466 -8.39 28.54 5.95
CA PRO A 466 -7.42 28.81 7.01
C PRO A 466 -6.26 29.69 6.54
N GLN A 467 -5.68 30.44 7.50
CA GLN A 467 -4.38 31.05 7.32
C GLN A 467 -3.28 29.97 7.28
N ARG A 468 -2.14 30.30 6.71
CA ARG A 468 -0.96 29.42 6.72
C ARG A 468 -0.56 29.12 8.17
N ILE A 469 -0.45 27.83 8.51
CA ILE A 469 -0.04 27.38 9.85
C ILE A 469 1.45 27.62 10.13
N VAL A 470 2.27 27.75 9.07
CA VAL A 470 3.70 28.11 9.14
C VAL A 470 4.08 29.02 7.97
N ASP A 471 5.20 29.71 8.08
CA ASP A 471 5.84 30.43 6.98
C ASP A 471 6.94 29.55 6.36
N HIS A 472 6.70 29.03 5.15
CA HIS A 472 7.61 28.13 4.46
C HIS A 472 9.02 28.72 4.28
N ASP A 473 9.13 30.00 3.87
CA ASP A 473 10.42 30.63 3.55
C ASP A 473 11.33 30.77 4.77
N LYS A 474 10.73 30.83 5.97
CA LYS A 474 11.43 30.89 7.25
C LYS A 474 11.72 29.48 7.79
N ILE A 475 10.68 28.68 7.91
CA ILE A 475 10.75 27.42 8.68
C ILE A 475 11.61 26.35 7.99
N HIS A 476 11.59 26.28 6.65
CA HIS A 476 12.41 25.27 5.96
C HIS A 476 13.92 25.48 6.17
N LYS A 477 14.38 26.72 6.35
CA LYS A 477 15.79 27.03 6.63
C LYS A 477 16.18 26.56 8.05
N GLU A 478 15.31 26.79 9.01
CA GLU A 478 15.49 26.29 10.39
C GLU A 478 15.53 24.76 10.44
N ASN A 479 14.62 24.11 9.71
CA ASN A 479 14.57 22.65 9.61
C ASN A 479 15.81 22.06 8.92
N MET A 480 16.37 22.74 7.92
CA MET A 480 17.64 22.34 7.31
C MET A 480 18.80 22.36 8.30
N GLN A 481 18.86 23.33 9.19
CA GLN A 481 19.86 23.39 10.25
C GLN A 481 19.69 22.22 11.24
N LYS A 482 18.44 21.91 11.64
CA LYS A 482 18.12 20.75 12.49
C LYS A 482 18.53 19.43 11.83
N MET A 483 18.24 19.27 10.53
CA MET A 483 18.66 18.08 9.75
C MET A 483 20.17 17.93 9.74
N ASN A 484 20.91 19.01 9.44
CA ASN A 484 22.37 18.99 9.44
C ASN A 484 22.93 18.56 10.79
N LEU A 485 22.41 19.10 11.91
CA LEU A 485 22.82 18.72 13.26
C LEU A 485 22.52 17.23 13.53
N ALA A 486 21.31 16.77 13.21
CA ALA A 486 20.93 15.36 13.39
C ALA A 486 21.87 14.42 12.66
N TYR A 487 22.23 14.73 11.40
CA TYR A 487 23.15 13.93 10.61
C TYR A 487 24.58 13.91 11.20
N LYS A 488 25.08 15.05 11.69
CA LYS A 488 26.38 15.10 12.40
C LYS A 488 26.41 14.20 13.62
N VAL A 489 25.41 14.34 14.50
CA VAL A 489 25.30 13.51 15.73
C VAL A 489 25.22 12.02 15.40
N ASN A 490 24.43 11.62 14.39
CA ASN A 490 24.34 10.22 13.96
C ASN A 490 25.67 9.69 13.40
N LYS A 491 26.44 10.52 12.68
CA LYS A 491 27.75 10.15 12.15
C LYS A 491 28.75 9.91 13.30
N GLU A 492 28.79 10.77 14.29
CA GLU A 492 29.64 10.65 15.47
C GLU A 492 29.31 9.38 16.27
N LYS A 493 28.03 9.12 16.54
CA LYS A 493 27.59 7.89 17.20
C LYS A 493 27.98 6.61 16.44
N LYS A 494 27.96 6.63 15.12
CA LYS A 494 28.41 5.48 14.30
C LYS A 494 29.94 5.29 14.33
N SER A 495 30.73 6.36 14.41
CA SER A 495 32.19 6.27 14.54
C SER A 495 32.62 5.69 15.89
N LEU A 496 31.94 6.05 16.97
CA LEU A 496 32.21 5.54 18.32
C LEU A 496 31.85 4.05 18.51
N LYS A 497 30.95 3.50 17.69
CA LYS A 497 30.50 2.10 17.72
C LYS A 497 31.40 1.15 16.88
N ARG A 498 32.32 1.67 16.08
CA ARG A 498 33.33 0.82 15.40
C ARG A 498 34.37 0.42 16.39
N PRO A 499 34.64 -0.89 16.64
CA PRO A 499 35.76 -1.29 17.43
C PRO A 499 37.02 -0.73 16.77
N HIS A 500 37.92 -0.18 17.58
CA HIS A 500 39.28 0.14 17.12
C HIS A 500 39.91 -1.14 16.55
N PRO A 501 40.62 -1.03 15.41
CA PRO A 501 41.28 -2.18 14.78
C PRO A 501 42.34 -2.83 15.69
#